data_83bec4a1e8239667b351108a91b24a58
#
_entry.id   83bec4a1e8239667b351108a91b24a58
#
_cell.length_a   1.000
_cell.length_b   1.000
_cell.length_c   1.000
_cell.angle_alpha   90.00
_cell.angle_beta   90.00
_cell.angle_gamma   90.00
#
_symmetry.space_group_name_H-M   'P 1'
#
loop_
_entity.id
_entity.type
_entity.pdbx_description
1 polymer ?
#
loop_
_entity_poly.entity_id
_entity_poly.type
_entity_poly.pdbx_seq_one_letter_code
_entity_poly.pdbx_strand_id
1 'polypeptide(L)'
;MNVWLYRKNYTTDSDVEHILADIPASYGKECKVFTDDVQNMDAYLMLKQQIVSPGLLILMSLNDIGRTKLDVLEQADWLRSTGIEIVVIDCPSTTIYNNPITNGIAFGIMVDMYRNMPDYRTLLPESSVKRLGRPKVEFPQGWDELYAKWRHRDITAKEFMERTGLKKGSFYHLISAYNSMAAGEMRVWKIS
;
A
#
# COMPACT_ATOMS: atom_id res chain seq x y z
N MET A 1 9.83 -20.17 0.34
CA MET A 1 8.55 -19.60 -0.13
C MET A 1 8.70 -18.09 -0.11
N ASN A 2 8.05 -17.34 -1.01
CA ASN A 2 8.11 -15.88 -0.97
C ASN A 2 7.19 -15.35 0.13
N VAL A 3 7.66 -14.37 0.90
CA VAL A 3 6.87 -13.70 1.94
C VAL A 3 6.81 -12.21 1.62
N TRP A 4 5.61 -11.67 1.62
CA TRP A 4 5.34 -10.25 1.43
C TRP A 4 4.53 -9.73 2.61
N LEU A 5 4.83 -8.51 3.04
CA LEU A 5 4.03 -7.76 4.01
C LEU A 5 3.63 -6.43 3.37
N TYR A 6 2.34 -6.13 3.42
CA TYR A 6 1.83 -4.84 2.99
C TYR A 6 1.26 -4.07 4.19
N ARG A 7 1.66 -2.82 4.30
CA ARG A 7 1.22 -1.92 5.36
C ARG A 7 0.97 -0.50 4.88
N LYS A 8 0.22 0.24 5.65
CA LYS A 8 0.16 1.69 5.59
C LYS A 8 1.19 2.31 6.54
N ASN A 9 1.58 3.55 6.30
CA ASN A 9 2.62 4.26 7.07
C ASN A 9 2.28 4.54 8.54
N TYR A 10 1.02 4.29 8.98
CA TYR A 10 0.66 4.35 10.40
C TYR A 10 1.13 3.11 11.19
N THR A 11 1.50 2.03 10.53
CA THR A 11 2.12 0.85 11.15
C THR A 11 3.60 1.12 11.37
N THR A 12 4.09 0.95 12.59
CA THR A 12 5.49 1.21 12.94
C THR A 12 6.42 0.09 12.50
N ASP A 13 7.72 0.38 12.43
CA ASP A 13 8.73 -0.67 12.14
C ASP A 13 8.78 -1.71 13.27
N SER A 14 8.53 -1.30 14.53
CA SER A 14 8.45 -2.22 15.67
C SER A 14 7.29 -3.21 15.55
N ASP A 15 6.12 -2.77 15.02
CA ASP A 15 4.99 -3.67 14.77
C ASP A 15 5.37 -4.71 13.72
N VAL A 16 6.09 -4.30 12.66
CA VAL A 16 6.58 -5.20 11.61
C VAL A 16 7.55 -6.22 12.20
N GLU A 17 8.51 -5.80 13.04
CA GLU A 17 9.46 -6.70 13.68
C GLU A 17 8.76 -7.78 14.53
N HIS A 18 7.75 -7.39 15.31
CA HIS A 18 6.94 -8.33 16.09
C HIS A 18 6.22 -9.34 15.20
N ILE A 19 5.57 -8.87 14.13
CA ILE A 19 4.88 -9.76 13.20
C ILE A 19 5.84 -10.74 12.53
N LEU A 20 7.02 -10.26 12.12
CA LEU A 20 8.02 -11.09 11.45
C LEU A 20 8.64 -12.14 12.39
N ALA A 21 8.72 -11.84 13.69
CA ALA A 21 9.20 -12.79 14.70
C ALA A 21 8.26 -13.99 14.89
N ASP A 22 6.98 -13.80 14.64
CA ASP A 22 5.96 -14.85 14.76
C ASP A 22 5.85 -15.76 13.52
N ILE A 23 6.50 -15.39 12.39
CA ILE A 23 6.45 -16.18 11.17
C ILE A 23 7.37 -17.40 11.29
N PRO A 24 6.84 -18.62 11.12
CA PRO A 24 7.68 -19.81 11.13
C PRO A 24 8.78 -19.79 10.06
N ALA A 25 9.98 -20.23 10.42
CA ALA A 25 11.14 -20.27 9.52
C ALA A 25 10.90 -21.13 8.25
N SER A 26 9.86 -21.99 8.24
CA SER A 26 9.45 -22.79 7.09
C SER A 26 8.98 -21.94 5.90
N TYR A 27 8.52 -20.70 6.13
CA TYR A 27 8.07 -19.79 5.06
C TYR A 27 9.22 -19.14 4.30
N GLY A 28 10.36 -18.90 4.95
CA GLY A 28 11.53 -18.29 4.33
C GLY A 28 12.34 -17.47 5.32
N LYS A 29 13.46 -16.93 4.85
CA LYS A 29 14.37 -16.11 5.67
C LYS A 29 14.21 -14.61 5.44
N GLU A 30 13.45 -14.22 4.43
CA GLU A 30 13.31 -12.82 4.01
C GLU A 30 11.85 -12.50 3.72
N CYS A 31 11.42 -11.34 4.18
CA CYS A 31 10.13 -10.75 3.88
C CYS A 31 10.33 -9.42 3.14
N LYS A 32 9.61 -9.26 2.03
CA LYS A 32 9.56 -7.98 1.31
C LYS A 32 8.42 -7.14 1.87
N VAL A 33 8.75 -5.99 2.44
CA VAL A 33 7.78 -5.06 3.02
C VAL A 33 7.47 -3.94 2.04
N PHE A 34 6.20 -3.76 1.76
CA PHE A 34 5.66 -2.70 0.91
C PHE A 34 4.89 -1.71 1.77
N THR A 35 5.21 -0.44 1.65
CA THR A 35 4.60 0.61 2.48
C THR A 35 4.02 1.70 1.61
N ASP A 36 2.76 2.02 1.83
CA ASP A 36 2.07 3.16 1.22
C ASP A 36 1.65 4.18 2.29
N ASP A 37 1.54 5.44 1.87
CA ASP A 37 0.78 6.43 2.65
C ASP A 37 -0.70 6.05 2.70
N VAL A 38 -1.43 6.58 3.69
CA VAL A 38 -2.85 6.26 3.91
C VAL A 38 -3.70 6.41 2.64
N GLN A 39 -3.37 7.38 1.79
CA GLN A 39 -4.13 7.66 0.57
C GLN A 39 -3.53 7.07 -0.71
N ASN A 40 -2.32 6.53 -0.67
CA ASN A 40 -1.64 5.95 -1.83
C ASN A 40 -1.84 4.44 -1.91
N MET A 41 -1.70 3.91 -3.12
CA MET A 41 -1.77 2.48 -3.41
C MET A 41 -0.64 2.05 -4.37
N ASP A 42 0.41 2.87 -4.50
CA ASP A 42 1.47 2.66 -5.49
C ASP A 42 2.32 1.43 -5.13
N ALA A 43 2.70 1.29 -3.85
CA ALA A 43 3.42 0.13 -3.35
C ALA A 43 2.55 -1.15 -3.42
N TYR A 44 1.24 -1.04 -3.19
CA TYR A 44 0.31 -2.16 -3.38
C TYR A 44 0.25 -2.63 -4.84
N LEU A 45 0.22 -1.70 -5.79
CA LEU A 45 0.25 -2.03 -7.22
C LEU A 45 1.57 -2.71 -7.62
N MET A 46 2.70 -2.27 -7.06
CA MET A 46 3.99 -2.94 -7.25
C MET A 46 3.99 -4.34 -6.62
N LEU A 47 3.43 -4.50 -5.43
CA LEU A 47 3.27 -5.80 -4.77
C LEU A 47 2.47 -6.77 -5.64
N LYS A 48 1.34 -6.32 -6.22
CA LYS A 48 0.51 -7.16 -7.10
C LYS A 48 1.29 -7.78 -8.26
N GLN A 49 2.27 -7.07 -8.81
CA GLN A 49 3.12 -7.56 -9.90
C GLN A 49 4.14 -8.63 -9.44
N GLN A 50 4.42 -8.69 -8.14
CA GLN A 50 5.39 -9.62 -7.57
C GLN A 50 4.77 -10.86 -6.92
N ILE A 51 3.46 -10.85 -6.70
CA ILE A 51 2.74 -11.97 -6.09
C ILE A 51 2.77 -13.17 -7.03
N VAL A 52 3.31 -14.27 -6.53
CA VAL A 52 3.35 -15.56 -7.22
C VAL A 52 3.10 -16.69 -6.22
N SER A 53 2.33 -17.71 -6.62
CA SER A 53 2.11 -18.92 -5.80
C SER A 53 3.26 -19.92 -6.02
N PRO A 54 3.76 -20.59 -4.96
CA PRO A 54 3.37 -20.49 -3.57
C PRO A 54 3.98 -19.28 -2.85
N GLY A 55 3.21 -18.62 -2.01
CA GLY A 55 3.65 -17.46 -1.27
C GLY A 55 2.75 -17.13 -0.09
N LEU A 56 3.25 -16.31 0.83
CA LEU A 56 2.53 -15.77 1.98
C LEU A 56 2.43 -14.24 1.84
N LEU A 57 1.22 -13.73 1.85
CA LEU A 57 0.95 -12.29 1.96
C LEU A 57 0.39 -11.96 3.34
N ILE A 58 1.03 -11.02 4.01
CA ILE A 58 0.60 -10.48 5.30
C ILE A 58 0.04 -9.09 5.06
N LEU A 59 -1.19 -8.87 5.49
CA LEU A 59 -1.89 -7.59 5.49
C LEU A 59 -2.09 -7.14 6.93
N MET A 60 -1.94 -5.86 7.23
CA MET A 60 -2.27 -5.33 8.54
C MET A 60 -3.77 -5.31 8.74
N SER A 61 -4.50 -4.79 7.77
CA SER A 61 -5.97 -4.73 7.75
C SER A 61 -6.51 -4.99 6.35
N LEU A 62 -7.73 -5.55 6.27
CA LEU A 62 -8.41 -5.68 4.98
C LEU A 62 -8.68 -4.32 4.33
N ASN A 63 -8.89 -3.27 5.14
CA ASN A 63 -9.16 -1.93 4.64
C ASN A 63 -7.94 -1.28 3.94
N ASP A 64 -6.73 -1.82 4.14
CA ASP A 64 -5.51 -1.25 3.57
C ASP A 64 -5.39 -1.46 2.06
N ILE A 65 -6.06 -2.49 1.52
CA ILE A 65 -5.96 -2.87 0.11
C ILE A 65 -6.90 -2.11 -0.84
N GLY A 66 -7.67 -1.13 -0.35
CA GLY A 66 -8.56 -0.33 -1.18
C GLY A 66 -8.94 1.00 -0.53
N ARG A 67 -9.44 1.92 -1.34
CA ARG A 67 -9.89 3.25 -0.88
C ARG A 67 -11.38 3.31 -0.58
N THR A 68 -12.14 2.48 -1.26
CA THR A 68 -13.58 2.33 -1.10
C THR A 68 -13.89 0.89 -0.73
N LYS A 69 -15.10 0.66 -0.21
CA LYS A 69 -15.55 -0.71 0.05
C LYS A 69 -15.51 -1.59 -1.19
N LEU A 70 -15.88 -1.03 -2.33
CA LEU A 70 -15.87 -1.76 -3.62
C LEU A 70 -14.43 -2.12 -4.01
N ASP A 71 -13.49 -1.18 -3.93
CA ASP A 71 -12.08 -1.44 -4.22
C ASP A 71 -11.54 -2.56 -3.33
N VAL A 72 -11.82 -2.51 -2.01
CA VAL A 72 -11.38 -3.55 -1.07
C VAL A 72 -11.91 -4.92 -1.48
N LEU A 73 -13.19 -5.01 -1.84
CA LEU A 73 -13.81 -6.27 -2.27
C LEU A 73 -13.19 -6.80 -3.57
N GLU A 74 -12.96 -5.93 -4.55
CA GLU A 74 -12.32 -6.31 -5.81
C GLU A 74 -10.89 -6.83 -5.58
N GLN A 75 -10.13 -6.16 -4.73
CA GLN A 75 -8.78 -6.61 -4.39
C GLN A 75 -8.80 -7.92 -3.60
N ALA A 76 -9.72 -8.09 -2.66
CA ALA A 76 -9.85 -9.31 -1.87
C ALA A 76 -10.25 -10.51 -2.75
N ASP A 77 -11.20 -10.32 -3.68
CA ASP A 77 -11.59 -11.38 -4.62
C ASP A 77 -10.43 -11.73 -5.57
N TRP A 78 -9.65 -10.73 -6.02
CA TRP A 78 -8.45 -10.98 -6.80
C TRP A 78 -7.41 -11.77 -5.99
N LEU A 79 -7.12 -11.39 -4.73
CA LEU A 79 -6.19 -12.11 -3.86
C LEU A 79 -6.60 -13.58 -3.66
N ARG A 80 -7.89 -13.84 -3.48
CA ARG A 80 -8.42 -15.23 -3.39
C ARG A 80 -8.10 -16.05 -4.64
N SER A 81 -8.10 -15.42 -5.82
CA SER A 81 -7.82 -16.10 -7.10
C SER A 81 -6.34 -16.45 -7.29
N THR A 82 -5.42 -15.83 -6.55
CA THR A 82 -3.97 -16.04 -6.72
C THR A 82 -3.48 -17.37 -6.18
N GLY A 83 -4.21 -18.01 -5.27
CA GLY A 83 -3.81 -19.24 -4.61
C GLY A 83 -2.65 -19.11 -3.61
N ILE A 84 -2.32 -17.88 -3.19
CA ILE A 84 -1.35 -17.62 -2.12
C ILE A 84 -2.01 -17.77 -0.75
N GLU A 85 -1.20 -17.99 0.27
CA GLU A 85 -1.67 -17.91 1.66
C GLU A 85 -1.79 -16.44 2.07
N ILE A 86 -2.91 -16.08 2.72
CA ILE A 86 -3.19 -14.71 3.15
C ILE A 86 -3.41 -14.70 4.63
N VAL A 87 -2.68 -13.83 5.32
CA VAL A 87 -2.81 -13.55 6.75
C VAL A 87 -3.19 -12.08 6.91
N VAL A 88 -4.22 -11.82 7.70
CA VAL A 88 -4.67 -10.47 8.05
C VAL A 88 -4.54 -10.30 9.56
N ILE A 89 -3.66 -9.40 9.98
CA ILE A 89 -3.30 -9.24 11.41
C ILE A 89 -4.51 -8.83 12.24
N ASP A 90 -5.37 -7.95 11.72
CA ASP A 90 -6.63 -7.55 12.40
C ASP A 90 -7.64 -8.71 12.52
N CYS A 91 -7.39 -9.84 11.85
CA CYS A 91 -8.24 -11.02 11.91
C CYS A 91 -7.45 -12.23 12.43
N PRO A 92 -7.38 -12.44 13.76
CA PRO A 92 -6.58 -13.52 14.36
C PRO A 92 -6.90 -14.91 13.82
N SER A 93 -8.11 -15.15 13.32
CA SER A 93 -8.50 -16.42 12.70
C SER A 93 -7.73 -16.75 11.41
N THR A 94 -7.03 -15.78 10.82
CA THR A 94 -6.19 -15.98 9.64
C THR A 94 -4.70 -16.17 9.99
N THR A 95 -4.31 -16.03 11.27
CA THR A 95 -2.90 -16.08 11.70
C THR A 95 -2.43 -17.48 12.10
N ILE A 96 -3.08 -18.51 11.57
CA ILE A 96 -2.70 -19.91 11.81
C ILE A 96 -1.69 -20.32 10.74
N TYR A 97 -0.42 -20.06 10.98
CA TYR A 97 0.66 -20.40 10.04
C TYR A 97 0.72 -21.92 9.76
N ASN A 98 1.24 -22.26 8.59
CA ASN A 98 1.30 -23.63 8.05
C ASN A 98 -0.09 -24.28 7.83
N ASN A 99 -1.15 -23.50 7.77
CA ASN A 99 -2.48 -24.00 7.47
C ASN A 99 -3.20 -23.12 6.41
N PRO A 100 -2.75 -23.15 5.16
CA PRO A 100 -3.30 -22.29 4.09
C PRO A 100 -4.79 -22.53 3.82
N ILE A 101 -5.28 -23.76 4.08
CA ILE A 101 -6.70 -24.09 3.89
C ILE A 101 -7.55 -23.34 4.92
N THR A 102 -7.17 -23.41 6.20
CA THR A 102 -7.90 -22.72 7.29
C THR A 102 -7.83 -21.21 7.09
N ASN A 103 -6.66 -20.65 6.79
CA ASN A 103 -6.50 -19.24 6.53
C ASN A 103 -7.33 -18.79 5.32
N GLY A 104 -7.37 -19.58 4.24
CA GLY A 104 -8.19 -19.31 3.07
C GLY A 104 -9.69 -19.28 3.37
N ILE A 105 -10.18 -20.21 4.22
CA ILE A 105 -11.57 -20.23 4.67
C ILE A 105 -11.86 -19.01 5.55
N ALA A 106 -11.01 -18.72 6.54
CA ALA A 106 -11.16 -17.58 7.43
C ALA A 106 -11.16 -16.25 6.65
N PHE A 107 -10.24 -16.09 5.70
CA PHE A 107 -10.19 -14.94 4.81
C PHE A 107 -11.47 -14.82 3.97
N GLY A 108 -11.96 -15.93 3.41
CA GLY A 108 -13.23 -15.97 2.66
C GLY A 108 -14.41 -15.49 3.48
N ILE A 109 -14.56 -16.02 4.71
CA ILE A 109 -15.64 -15.61 5.64
C ILE A 109 -15.52 -14.11 5.96
N MET A 110 -14.30 -13.63 6.23
CA MET A 110 -14.07 -12.21 6.52
C MET A 110 -14.49 -11.32 5.34
N VAL A 111 -14.16 -11.70 4.11
CA VAL A 111 -14.56 -10.96 2.91
C VAL A 111 -16.08 -10.95 2.73
N ASP A 112 -16.75 -12.10 2.97
CA ASP A 112 -18.20 -12.21 2.87
C ASP A 112 -18.91 -11.38 3.96
N MET A 113 -18.38 -11.36 5.18
CA MET A 113 -18.86 -10.48 6.25
C MET A 113 -18.68 -9.01 5.86
N TYR A 114 -17.50 -8.65 5.36
CA TYR A 114 -17.21 -7.28 4.92
C TYR A 114 -18.15 -6.84 3.78
N ARG A 115 -18.46 -7.74 2.84
CA ARG A 115 -19.42 -7.48 1.74
C ARG A 115 -20.80 -7.13 2.26
N ASN A 116 -21.27 -7.80 3.32
CA ASN A 116 -22.57 -7.61 3.90
C ASN A 116 -22.64 -6.48 4.95
N MET A 117 -21.50 -5.94 5.39
CA MET A 117 -21.47 -4.77 6.28
C MET A 117 -22.06 -3.54 5.57
N PRO A 118 -22.82 -2.69 6.27
CA PRO A 118 -23.25 -1.42 5.73
C PRO A 118 -22.02 -0.55 5.39
N ASP A 119 -22.03 0.11 4.24
CA ASP A 119 -21.04 1.13 3.95
C ASP A 119 -21.40 2.40 4.73
N TYR A 120 -20.81 2.56 5.90
CA TYR A 120 -21.07 3.72 6.76
C TYR A 120 -20.74 5.06 6.10
N ARG A 121 -19.91 5.08 5.05
CA ARG A 121 -19.62 6.31 4.29
C ARG A 121 -20.82 6.77 3.49
N THR A 122 -21.68 5.84 3.04
CA THR A 122 -22.92 6.17 2.31
C THR A 122 -24.07 6.57 3.24
N LEU A 123 -23.96 6.26 4.55
CA LEU A 123 -24.97 6.63 5.54
C LEU A 123 -24.76 8.05 6.11
N LEU A 124 -23.60 8.67 5.85
CA LEU A 124 -23.38 10.07 6.23
C LEU A 124 -24.05 11.00 5.23
N PRO A 125 -24.81 12.02 5.68
CA PRO A 125 -25.37 13.01 4.78
C PRO A 125 -24.27 13.62 3.89
N GLU A 126 -24.54 13.84 2.60
CA GLU A 126 -23.56 14.41 1.65
C GLU A 126 -22.91 15.70 2.15
N SER A 127 -23.59 16.45 3.01
CA SER A 127 -23.07 17.65 3.67
C SER A 127 -21.94 17.36 4.68
N SER A 128 -21.82 16.13 5.20
CA SER A 128 -20.76 15.73 6.15
C SER A 128 -19.58 15.06 5.46
N VAL A 129 -19.71 14.66 4.21
CA VAL A 129 -18.59 14.22 3.37
C VAL A 129 -17.81 15.49 3.01
N LYS A 130 -16.83 15.87 3.86
CA LYS A 130 -15.84 16.88 3.46
C LYS A 130 -15.32 16.45 2.10
N ARG A 131 -15.61 17.24 1.07
CA ARG A 131 -15.03 17.04 -0.26
C ARG A 131 -13.57 16.76 -0.06
N LEU A 132 -13.17 15.54 -0.38
CA LEU A 132 -11.79 15.08 -0.33
C LEU A 132 -10.95 16.17 -0.99
N GLY A 133 -10.07 16.77 -0.24
CA GLY A 133 -9.27 17.94 -0.44
C GLY A 133 -9.07 18.48 -1.87
N ARG A 134 -8.37 19.58 -1.97
CA ARG A 134 -7.97 20.22 -3.22
C ARG A 134 -7.45 19.15 -4.20
N PRO A 135 -7.87 19.15 -5.50
CA PRO A 135 -7.38 18.22 -6.51
C PRO A 135 -5.86 18.08 -6.44
N LYS A 136 -5.35 16.85 -6.46
CA LYS A 136 -3.89 16.63 -6.50
C LYS A 136 -3.34 17.39 -7.69
N VAL A 137 -2.27 18.13 -7.47
CA VAL A 137 -1.54 18.79 -8.56
C VAL A 137 -0.83 17.67 -9.32
N GLU A 138 -1.18 17.46 -10.57
CA GLU A 138 -0.51 16.51 -11.45
C GLU A 138 0.90 17.02 -11.81
N PHE A 139 1.80 16.09 -12.15
CA PHE A 139 3.12 16.47 -12.62
C PHE A 139 2.99 17.20 -13.96
N PRO A 140 3.55 18.42 -14.09
CA PRO A 140 3.54 19.14 -15.35
C PRO A 140 4.27 18.38 -16.46
N GLN A 141 3.87 18.62 -17.70
CA GLN A 141 4.55 18.06 -18.87
C GLN A 141 6.05 18.44 -18.87
N GLY A 142 6.93 17.46 -19.13
CA GLY A 142 8.37 17.67 -19.11
C GLY A 142 8.99 17.70 -17.70
N TRP A 143 8.26 17.25 -16.67
CA TRP A 143 8.74 17.22 -15.28
C TRP A 143 10.08 16.50 -15.13
N ASP A 144 10.24 15.32 -15.73
CA ASP A 144 11.44 14.48 -15.58
C ASP A 144 12.71 15.19 -16.07
N GLU A 145 12.62 15.86 -17.22
CA GLU A 145 13.74 16.62 -17.77
C GLU A 145 14.10 17.84 -16.91
N LEU A 146 13.08 18.55 -16.45
CA LEU A 146 13.28 19.72 -15.58
C LEU A 146 13.81 19.31 -14.21
N TYR A 147 13.32 18.18 -13.69
CA TYR A 147 13.82 17.62 -12.43
C TYR A 147 15.29 17.20 -12.55
N ALA A 148 15.67 16.52 -13.63
CA ALA A 148 17.06 16.14 -13.88
C ALA A 148 17.98 17.39 -13.94
N LYS A 149 17.62 18.42 -14.72
CA LYS A 149 18.37 19.68 -14.82
C LYS A 149 18.49 20.38 -13.46
N TRP A 150 17.42 20.39 -12.66
CA TRP A 150 17.46 20.96 -11.32
C TRP A 150 18.38 20.18 -10.38
N ARG A 151 18.35 18.85 -10.42
CA ARG A 151 19.23 17.97 -9.63
C ARG A 151 20.70 18.17 -10.01
N HIS A 152 21.01 18.38 -11.29
CA HIS A 152 22.36 18.69 -11.79
C HIS A 152 22.77 20.15 -11.57
N ARG A 153 21.90 21.00 -11.01
CA ARG A 153 22.11 22.43 -10.77
C ARG A 153 22.22 23.27 -12.06
N ASP A 154 21.74 22.76 -13.19
CA ASP A 154 21.69 23.49 -14.46
C ASP A 154 20.60 24.56 -14.46
N ILE A 155 19.56 24.38 -13.62
CA ILE A 155 18.52 25.38 -13.38
C ILE A 155 18.25 25.52 -11.88
N THR A 156 17.80 26.71 -11.50
CA THR A 156 17.40 27.01 -10.13
C THR A 156 15.96 26.53 -9.85
N ALA A 157 15.61 26.35 -8.57
CA ALA A 157 14.22 26.04 -8.18
C ALA A 157 13.23 27.11 -8.66
N LYS A 158 13.66 28.39 -8.74
CA LYS A 158 12.86 29.50 -9.24
C LYS A 158 12.55 29.33 -10.72
N GLU A 159 13.56 29.05 -11.54
CA GLU A 159 13.39 28.80 -12.99
C GLU A 159 12.54 27.56 -13.25
N PHE A 160 12.68 26.51 -12.45
CA PHE A 160 11.84 25.32 -12.56
C PHE A 160 10.36 25.68 -12.29
N MET A 161 10.08 26.42 -11.20
CA MET A 161 8.73 26.88 -10.88
C MET A 161 8.14 27.79 -11.97
N GLU A 162 8.94 28.69 -12.54
CA GLU A 162 8.51 29.57 -13.62
C GLU A 162 8.14 28.79 -14.89
N ARG A 163 8.92 27.78 -15.26
CA ARG A 163 8.66 26.93 -16.44
C ARG A 163 7.43 26.02 -16.28
N THR A 164 7.13 25.63 -15.05
CA THR A 164 5.99 24.73 -14.74
C THR A 164 4.74 25.49 -14.30
N GLY A 165 4.83 26.79 -14.05
CA GLY A 165 3.72 27.59 -13.51
C GLY A 165 3.32 27.24 -12.07
N LEU A 166 4.13 26.47 -11.36
CA LEU A 166 3.83 26.00 -10.03
C LEU A 166 4.11 27.06 -8.96
N LYS A 167 3.21 27.13 -7.96
CA LYS A 167 3.47 27.86 -6.72
C LYS A 167 4.46 27.09 -5.84
N LYS A 168 5.24 27.80 -5.02
CA LYS A 168 6.28 27.23 -4.14
C LYS A 168 5.80 26.00 -3.34
N GLY A 169 4.63 26.08 -2.71
CA GLY A 169 4.09 24.95 -1.93
C GLY A 169 3.80 23.72 -2.77
N SER A 170 3.18 23.89 -3.95
CA SER A 170 2.89 22.80 -4.89
C SER A 170 4.18 22.18 -5.46
N PHE A 171 5.17 23.02 -5.76
CA PHE A 171 6.46 22.57 -6.26
C PHE A 171 7.17 21.62 -5.29
N TYR A 172 7.36 22.04 -4.03
CA TYR A 172 8.03 21.18 -3.03
C TYR A 172 7.21 19.94 -2.67
N HIS A 173 5.88 20.03 -2.70
CA HIS A 173 5.03 18.86 -2.54
C HIS A 173 5.24 17.83 -3.66
N LEU A 174 5.29 18.28 -4.92
CA LEU A 174 5.56 17.40 -6.06
C LEU A 174 6.99 16.85 -6.04
N ILE A 175 8.00 17.63 -5.64
CA ILE A 175 9.38 17.14 -5.43
C ILE A 175 9.41 16.01 -4.39
N SER A 176 8.72 16.19 -3.26
CA SER A 176 8.64 15.16 -2.22
C SER A 176 7.96 13.90 -2.74
N ALA A 177 6.82 14.04 -3.43
CA ALA A 177 6.09 12.92 -4.03
C ALA A 177 6.95 12.18 -5.07
N TYR A 178 7.64 12.92 -5.95
CA TYR A 178 8.53 12.34 -6.97
C TYR A 178 9.71 11.58 -6.36
N ASN A 179 10.34 12.15 -5.32
CA ASN A 179 11.40 11.47 -4.59
C ASN A 179 10.92 10.19 -3.92
N SER A 180 9.70 10.19 -3.36
CA SER A 180 9.10 9.00 -2.76
C SER A 180 8.79 7.92 -3.79
N MET A 181 8.35 8.32 -4.99
CA MET A 181 8.15 7.39 -6.12
C MET A 181 9.47 6.80 -6.62
N ALA A 182 10.52 7.64 -6.75
CA ALA A 182 11.84 7.21 -7.20
C ALA A 182 12.58 6.37 -6.15
N ALA A 183 12.29 6.59 -4.88
CA ALA A 183 12.83 5.83 -3.76
C ALA A 183 12.05 4.56 -3.47
N GLY A 184 11.06 4.15 -4.31
CA GLY A 184 10.15 3.02 -4.13
C GLY A 184 10.60 2.09 -3.01
N GLU A 185 10.17 2.37 -1.76
CA GLU A 185 10.76 1.73 -0.59
C GLU A 185 10.30 0.28 -0.48
N MET A 186 10.94 -0.58 -1.26
CA MET A 186 10.93 -2.00 -1.00
C MET A 186 12.07 -2.30 -0.03
N ARG A 187 11.75 -2.55 1.22
CA ARG A 187 12.72 -3.02 2.22
C ARG A 187 12.68 -4.54 2.31
N VAL A 188 13.86 -5.15 2.37
CA VAL A 188 14.00 -6.60 2.62
C VAL A 188 14.33 -6.78 4.09
N TRP A 189 13.48 -7.53 4.79
CA TRP A 189 13.62 -7.84 6.21
C TRP A 189 13.96 -9.31 6.40
N LYS A 190 14.80 -9.62 7.39
CA LYS A 190 15.12 -11.00 7.76
C LYS A 190 14.04 -11.51 8.72
N ILE A 191 13.57 -12.71 8.47
CA ILE A 191 12.69 -13.47 9.36
C ILE A 191 13.59 -14.25 10.31
N SER A 192 13.37 -14.12 11.60
CA SER A 192 14.19 -14.72 12.67
C SER A 192 13.83 -16.18 12.91
#